data_131b1be6d61e1dc91e2e8cc495c22872
#
_entry.id   131b1be6d61e1dc91e2e8cc495c22872
#
_cell.length_a   1.000
_cell.length_b   1.000
_cell.length_c   1.000
_cell.angle_alpha   90.00
_cell.angle_beta   90.00
_cell.angle_gamma   90.00
#
_symmetry.space_group_name_H-M   'P 1'
#
loop_
_entity.id
_entity.type
_entity.pdbx_description
1 polymer ?
#
loop_
_entity_poly.entity_id
_entity_poly.type
_entity_poly.pdbx_seq_one_letter_code
_entity_poly.pdbx_strand_id
1 'polypeptide(L)'
;KVDEDVRQVFKGISRGKIDRSARKIIEDFPDNRLMQHIMQNCTLRYGCPAAKNLSLGRYEAPLPTSRTCNARCIGCISQQEEGSKICATPQCRLTFTPTPEEVVEIMRFHASRETEKPVFSFGQGCEGEPLTEAPLLIESVRRYREAGGHGTINLNSNSSRPQAIAELAEAGLTSLRVSLNSARPEVYERYYRPHGYTFDDVRQSIIEARSRGVHVAVNLLYFPGITDTEEEI
;
A
#
# COMPACT_ATOMS: atom_id res chain seq x y z
N LYS A 1 -19.18 2.18 14.76
CA LYS A 1 -19.80 2.88 13.63
C LYS A 1 -19.37 2.15 12.37
N VAL A 2 -20.30 1.62 11.59
CA VAL A 2 -19.97 1.02 10.28
C VAL A 2 -19.59 2.16 9.35
N ASP A 3 -18.44 2.04 8.70
CA ASP A 3 -18.02 3.01 7.69
C ASP A 3 -19.02 2.94 6.52
N GLU A 4 -19.64 4.06 6.20
CA GLU A 4 -20.58 4.19 5.09
C GLU A 4 -19.88 4.28 3.73
N ASP A 5 -18.54 4.25 3.74
CA ASP A 5 -17.73 4.37 2.54
C ASP A 5 -17.94 3.19 1.58
N VAL A 6 -18.41 3.50 0.41
CA VAL A 6 -18.73 2.51 -0.64
C VAL A 6 -17.52 2.01 -1.42
N ARG A 7 -16.31 2.47 -1.14
CA ARG A 7 -15.08 2.09 -1.87
C ARG A 7 -14.82 0.59 -1.87
N GLN A 8 -15.14 -0.08 -0.77
CA GLN A 8 -15.01 -1.54 -0.63
C GLN A 8 -16.28 -2.29 -1.03
N VAL A 9 -17.36 -1.57 -1.36
CA VAL A 9 -18.67 -2.15 -1.66
C VAL A 9 -18.90 -2.18 -3.18
N PHE A 10 -19.23 -3.36 -3.69
CA PHE A 10 -19.49 -3.60 -5.12
C PHE A 10 -20.96 -3.93 -5.38
N LYS A 11 -21.87 -3.38 -4.58
CA LYS A 11 -23.32 -3.59 -4.73
C LYS A 11 -23.78 -3.14 -6.13
N GLY A 12 -24.49 -4.00 -6.84
CA GLY A 12 -24.95 -3.72 -8.20
C GLY A 12 -23.89 -3.87 -9.30
N ILE A 13 -22.64 -4.22 -8.95
CA ILE A 13 -21.58 -4.45 -9.92
C ILE A 13 -21.40 -5.97 -10.07
N SER A 14 -21.74 -6.52 -11.24
CA SER A 14 -21.57 -7.95 -11.50
C SER A 14 -20.10 -8.32 -11.63
N ARG A 15 -19.75 -9.54 -11.21
CA ARG A 15 -18.42 -10.10 -11.42
C ARG A 15 -18.01 -10.06 -12.89
N GLY A 16 -18.92 -10.39 -13.79
CA GLY A 16 -18.66 -10.36 -15.24
C GLY A 16 -18.28 -8.97 -15.78
N LYS A 17 -18.76 -7.88 -15.16
CA LYS A 17 -18.33 -6.52 -15.51
C LYS A 17 -16.87 -6.28 -15.10
N ILE A 18 -16.50 -6.72 -13.89
CA ILE A 18 -15.13 -6.61 -13.39
C ILE A 18 -14.17 -7.43 -14.25
N ASP A 19 -14.54 -8.68 -14.53
CA ASP A 19 -13.72 -9.62 -15.31
C ASP A 19 -13.47 -9.09 -16.73
N ARG A 20 -14.52 -8.59 -17.42
CA ARG A 20 -14.36 -7.99 -18.76
C ARG A 20 -13.45 -6.77 -18.75
N SER A 21 -13.63 -5.88 -17.76
CA SER A 21 -12.79 -4.69 -17.64
C SER A 21 -11.33 -5.03 -17.38
N ALA A 22 -11.07 -6.00 -16.48
CA ALA A 22 -9.72 -6.45 -16.20
C ALA A 22 -9.05 -7.09 -17.42
N ARG A 23 -9.76 -7.95 -18.17
CA ARG A 23 -9.25 -8.57 -19.40
C ARG A 23 -8.91 -7.54 -20.47
N LYS A 24 -9.79 -6.54 -20.65
CA LYS A 24 -9.51 -5.44 -21.58
C LYS A 24 -8.24 -4.67 -21.20
N ILE A 25 -8.04 -4.37 -19.91
CA ILE A 25 -6.83 -3.70 -19.44
C ILE A 25 -5.58 -4.56 -19.69
N ILE A 26 -5.67 -5.89 -19.51
CA ILE A 26 -4.58 -6.81 -19.85
C ILE A 26 -4.19 -6.70 -21.34
N GLU A 27 -5.17 -6.60 -22.22
CA GLU A 27 -4.95 -6.44 -23.66
C GLU A 27 -4.39 -5.06 -24.02
N ASP A 28 -4.86 -4.00 -23.34
CA ASP A 28 -4.45 -2.61 -23.59
C ASP A 28 -3.02 -2.31 -23.07
N PHE A 29 -2.52 -3.08 -22.08
CA PHE A 29 -1.21 -2.88 -21.44
C PHE A 29 -0.32 -4.14 -21.45
N PRO A 30 0.00 -4.71 -22.62
CA PRO A 30 0.73 -5.98 -22.70
C PRO A 30 2.15 -5.92 -22.12
N ASP A 31 2.81 -4.75 -22.18
CA ASP A 31 4.19 -4.55 -21.78
C ASP A 31 4.37 -4.05 -20.34
N ASN A 32 3.28 -3.64 -19.66
CA ASN A 32 3.34 -3.21 -18.28
C ASN A 32 3.15 -4.40 -17.34
N ARG A 33 4.26 -4.95 -16.82
CA ARG A 33 4.25 -6.13 -15.93
C ARG A 33 3.45 -5.91 -14.65
N LEU A 34 3.50 -4.68 -14.11
CA LEU A 34 2.77 -4.33 -12.89
C LEU A 34 1.26 -4.30 -13.15
N MET A 35 0.80 -3.72 -14.25
CA MET A 35 -0.60 -3.74 -14.66
C MET A 35 -1.08 -5.18 -14.89
N GLN A 36 -0.29 -6.01 -15.58
CA GLN A 36 -0.56 -7.43 -15.79
C GLN A 36 -0.74 -8.15 -14.46
N HIS A 37 0.18 -7.94 -13.51
CA HIS A 37 0.10 -8.55 -12.18
C HIS A 37 -1.16 -8.11 -11.41
N ILE A 38 -1.48 -6.81 -11.40
CA ILE A 38 -2.65 -6.29 -10.70
C ILE A 38 -3.94 -6.87 -11.30
N MET A 39 -4.05 -6.93 -12.61
CA MET A 39 -5.25 -7.44 -13.26
C MET A 39 -5.38 -8.97 -13.13
N GLN A 40 -4.34 -9.73 -13.44
CA GLN A 40 -4.39 -11.20 -13.42
C GLN A 40 -4.47 -11.77 -12.00
N ASN A 41 -3.57 -11.32 -11.11
CA ASN A 41 -3.49 -11.87 -9.76
C ASN A 41 -4.43 -11.17 -8.79
N CYS A 42 -4.30 -9.84 -8.65
CA CYS A 42 -5.05 -9.14 -7.61
C CYS A 42 -6.54 -9.03 -7.96
N THR A 43 -6.91 -8.75 -9.23
CA THR A 43 -8.32 -8.59 -9.62
C THR A 43 -8.99 -9.94 -9.90
N LEU A 44 -8.48 -10.70 -10.87
CA LEU A 44 -9.16 -11.90 -11.37
C LEU A 44 -9.02 -13.09 -10.42
N ARG A 45 -7.83 -13.32 -9.87
CA ARG A 45 -7.55 -14.48 -9.01
C ARG A 45 -8.00 -14.24 -7.57
N TYR A 46 -7.53 -13.16 -6.94
CA TYR A 46 -7.74 -12.90 -5.51
C TYR A 46 -8.96 -12.02 -5.21
N GLY A 47 -9.48 -11.30 -6.19
CA GLY A 47 -10.65 -10.46 -6.02
C GLY A 47 -10.41 -9.26 -5.10
N CYS A 48 -9.17 -8.74 -5.05
CA CYS A 48 -8.77 -7.61 -4.22
C CYS A 48 -9.64 -6.36 -4.50
N PRO A 49 -10.24 -5.74 -3.48
CA PRO A 49 -11.09 -4.57 -3.66
C PRO A 49 -10.38 -3.38 -4.33
N ALA A 50 -9.15 -3.07 -3.93
CA ALA A 50 -8.39 -1.98 -4.54
C ALA A 50 -8.10 -2.24 -6.03
N ALA A 51 -7.72 -3.48 -6.40
CA ALA A 51 -7.50 -3.85 -7.79
C ALA A 51 -8.79 -3.84 -8.64
N LYS A 52 -9.94 -4.23 -8.04
CA LYS A 52 -11.25 -4.08 -8.68
C LYS A 52 -11.60 -2.61 -8.91
N ASN A 53 -11.26 -1.70 -7.99
CA ASN A 53 -11.47 -0.28 -8.16
C ASN A 53 -10.67 0.25 -9.35
N LEU A 54 -9.38 -0.10 -9.45
CA LEU A 54 -8.57 0.23 -10.63
C LEU A 54 -9.19 -0.31 -11.92
N SER A 55 -9.63 -1.57 -11.95
CA SER A 55 -10.23 -2.17 -13.14
C SER A 55 -11.49 -1.44 -13.58
N LEU A 56 -12.27 -0.91 -12.64
CA LEU A 56 -13.50 -0.18 -12.89
C LEU A 56 -13.32 1.34 -13.10
N GLY A 57 -12.09 1.86 -12.94
CA GLY A 57 -11.79 3.29 -13.04
C GLY A 57 -12.48 4.10 -11.96
N ARG A 58 -12.37 3.68 -10.69
CA ARG A 58 -12.98 4.37 -9.56
C ARG A 58 -12.09 4.35 -8.33
N TYR A 59 -12.15 5.40 -7.53
CA TYR A 59 -11.51 5.58 -6.22
C TYR A 59 -10.00 5.32 -6.20
N GLU A 60 -9.55 4.08 -6.09
CA GLU A 60 -8.19 3.72 -5.71
C GLU A 60 -7.52 2.79 -6.73
N ALA A 61 -6.25 3.09 -7.01
CA ALA A 61 -5.33 2.21 -7.72
C ALA A 61 -4.26 1.68 -6.75
N PRO A 62 -4.11 0.36 -6.60
CA PRO A 62 -3.01 -0.23 -5.84
C PRO A 62 -1.72 -0.19 -6.66
N LEU A 63 -0.61 0.15 -6.00
CA LEU A 63 0.72 0.23 -6.60
C LEU A 63 1.71 -0.65 -5.80
N PRO A 64 1.63 -1.98 -5.91
CA PRO A 64 2.60 -2.85 -5.25
C PRO A 64 3.97 -2.74 -5.91
N THR A 65 5.02 -2.54 -5.09
CA THR A 65 6.38 -2.24 -5.58
C THR A 65 7.46 -3.12 -4.99
N SER A 66 7.24 -3.68 -3.78
CA SER A 66 8.30 -4.37 -3.05
C SER A 66 8.12 -5.88 -2.95
N ARG A 67 9.18 -6.62 -3.26
CA ARG A 67 9.29 -8.05 -2.99
C ARG A 67 9.73 -8.34 -1.56
N THR A 68 10.45 -7.41 -0.95
CA THR A 68 11.15 -7.60 0.33
C THR A 68 10.50 -6.80 1.45
N CYS A 69 10.77 -7.20 2.69
CA CYS A 69 10.33 -6.49 3.87
C CYS A 69 11.45 -6.53 4.93
N ASN A 70 11.64 -5.43 5.62
CA ASN A 70 12.56 -5.32 6.74
C ASN A 70 11.88 -5.55 8.10
N ALA A 71 10.75 -6.23 8.11
CA ALA A 71 10.07 -6.72 9.30
C ALA A 71 9.65 -8.19 9.11
N ARG A 72 9.46 -8.91 10.23
CA ARG A 72 8.97 -10.30 10.25
C ARG A 72 7.76 -10.41 11.17
N CYS A 73 6.72 -9.65 10.84
CA CYS A 73 5.50 -9.56 11.65
C CYS A 73 4.87 -10.92 11.88
N ILE A 74 4.43 -11.19 13.11
CA ILE A 74 3.80 -12.46 13.50
C ILE A 74 2.56 -12.73 12.63
N GLY A 75 1.74 -11.70 12.35
CA GLY A 75 0.52 -11.79 11.53
C GLY A 75 0.69 -11.28 10.10
N CYS A 76 1.86 -11.47 9.46
CA CYS A 76 2.08 -11.00 8.10
C CYS A 76 1.11 -11.66 7.11
N ILE A 77 0.39 -10.85 6.33
CA ILE A 77 -0.61 -11.32 5.37
C ILE A 77 -0.02 -11.66 4.00
N SER A 78 1.22 -11.26 3.71
CA SER A 78 1.87 -11.49 2.42
C SER A 78 2.96 -12.55 2.45
N GLN A 79 3.47 -12.89 3.63
CA GLN A 79 4.51 -13.92 3.78
C GLN A 79 4.48 -14.50 5.18
N GLN A 80 4.46 -15.83 5.27
CA GLN A 80 4.64 -16.59 6.51
C GLN A 80 5.85 -17.51 6.37
N GLU A 81 6.47 -17.87 7.48
CA GLU A 81 7.57 -18.83 7.50
C GLU A 81 7.07 -20.20 6.99
N GLU A 82 7.90 -20.87 6.22
CA GLU A 82 7.60 -22.19 5.69
C GLU A 82 7.36 -23.17 6.85
N GLY A 83 6.24 -23.89 6.81
CA GLY A 83 5.82 -24.76 7.91
C GLY A 83 5.12 -24.05 9.08
N SER A 84 4.89 -22.76 9.02
CA SER A 84 4.09 -22.03 10.01
C SER A 84 2.67 -22.58 10.09
N LYS A 85 2.23 -22.93 11.31
CA LYS A 85 0.85 -23.38 11.58
C LYS A 85 -0.13 -22.19 11.77
N ILE A 86 0.37 -20.96 11.69
CA ILE A 86 -0.37 -19.78 12.15
C ILE A 86 -1.42 -19.35 11.13
N CYS A 87 -1.10 -19.27 9.85
CA CYS A 87 -2.04 -18.93 8.80
C CYS A 87 -1.42 -19.12 7.40
N ALA A 88 -2.21 -19.56 6.43
CA ALA A 88 -1.81 -19.44 5.04
C ALA A 88 -1.90 -17.98 4.58
N THR A 89 -0.92 -17.52 3.80
CA THR A 89 -0.98 -16.17 3.23
C THR A 89 -2.16 -16.06 2.25
N PRO A 90 -3.02 -15.04 2.37
CA PRO A 90 -4.18 -14.89 1.49
C PRO A 90 -3.80 -14.52 0.06
N GLN A 91 -2.62 -13.93 -0.14
CA GLN A 91 -2.10 -13.53 -1.45
C GLN A 91 -0.60 -13.82 -1.55
N CYS A 92 -0.14 -14.20 -2.74
CA CYS A 92 1.29 -14.28 -3.02
C CYS A 92 1.88 -12.88 -3.13
N ARG A 93 3.07 -12.71 -2.54
CA ARG A 93 3.84 -11.48 -2.68
C ARG A 93 4.30 -11.30 -4.12
N LEU A 94 4.43 -10.04 -4.54
CA LEU A 94 5.02 -9.65 -5.82
C LEU A 94 6.40 -10.31 -6.01
N THR A 95 6.68 -10.83 -7.19
CA THR A 95 7.92 -11.59 -7.49
C THR A 95 8.97 -10.80 -8.25
N PHE A 96 8.66 -9.58 -8.67
CA PHE A 96 9.55 -8.66 -9.37
C PHE A 96 9.45 -7.25 -8.77
N THR A 97 10.44 -6.41 -9.04
CA THR A 97 10.38 -4.97 -8.75
C THR A 97 9.97 -4.27 -10.05
N PRO A 98 8.87 -3.48 -10.05
CA PRO A 98 8.47 -2.71 -11.23
C PRO A 98 9.44 -1.56 -11.51
N THR A 99 9.30 -0.94 -12.66
CA THR A 99 10.02 0.30 -12.97
C THR A 99 9.17 1.53 -12.63
N PRO A 100 9.79 2.73 -12.48
CA PRO A 100 9.03 3.96 -12.31
C PRO A 100 8.06 4.23 -13.46
N GLU A 101 8.41 3.85 -14.68
CA GLU A 101 7.57 3.98 -15.88
C GLU A 101 6.29 3.14 -15.75
N GLU A 102 6.41 1.88 -15.32
CA GLU A 102 5.27 0.98 -15.10
C GLU A 102 4.31 1.56 -14.05
N VAL A 103 4.85 2.13 -12.97
CA VAL A 103 4.05 2.76 -11.90
C VAL A 103 3.35 4.02 -12.40
N VAL A 104 4.09 4.92 -13.05
CA VAL A 104 3.54 6.20 -13.56
C VAL A 104 2.47 5.96 -14.63
N GLU A 105 2.64 4.96 -15.48
CA GLU A 105 1.64 4.59 -16.49
C GLU A 105 0.32 4.19 -15.83
N ILE A 106 0.35 3.39 -14.76
CA ILE A 106 -0.85 3.03 -13.99
C ILE A 106 -1.48 4.27 -13.36
N MET A 107 -0.67 5.15 -12.77
CA MET A 107 -1.17 6.38 -12.16
C MET A 107 -1.91 7.26 -13.19
N ARG A 108 -1.31 7.47 -14.36
CA ARG A 108 -1.92 8.24 -15.46
C ARG A 108 -3.21 7.58 -15.97
N PHE A 109 -3.17 6.28 -16.18
CA PHE A 109 -4.35 5.51 -16.61
C PHE A 109 -5.50 5.63 -15.61
N HIS A 110 -5.21 5.48 -14.32
CA HIS A 110 -6.24 5.61 -13.29
C HIS A 110 -6.80 7.04 -13.20
N ALA A 111 -5.94 8.06 -13.20
CA ALA A 111 -6.34 9.47 -13.16
C ALA A 111 -7.17 9.89 -14.37
N SER A 112 -6.96 9.28 -15.54
CA SER A 112 -7.79 9.54 -16.73
C SER A 112 -9.22 9.01 -16.64
N ARG A 113 -9.47 8.07 -15.72
CA ARG A 113 -10.77 7.41 -15.52
C ARG A 113 -11.47 7.83 -14.23
N GLU A 114 -10.72 8.07 -13.16
CA GLU A 114 -11.18 8.68 -11.90
C GLU A 114 -10.64 10.11 -11.86
N THR A 115 -11.41 11.04 -12.44
CA THR A 115 -10.93 12.39 -12.70
C THR A 115 -11.08 13.36 -11.53
N GLU A 116 -11.97 13.07 -10.58
CA GLU A 116 -12.22 13.98 -9.46
C GLU A 116 -11.23 13.82 -8.32
N LYS A 117 -11.11 12.61 -7.80
CA LYS A 117 -10.32 12.33 -6.59
C LYS A 117 -9.58 10.99 -6.71
N PRO A 118 -8.67 10.82 -7.67
CA PRO A 118 -7.92 9.58 -7.79
C PRO A 118 -7.05 9.37 -6.55
N VAL A 119 -7.03 8.13 -6.06
CA VAL A 119 -6.18 7.69 -4.96
C VAL A 119 -5.20 6.64 -5.49
N PHE A 120 -3.94 6.78 -5.15
CA PHE A 120 -2.87 5.84 -5.48
C PHE A 120 -2.27 5.32 -4.19
N SER A 121 -2.23 4.00 -4.00
CA SER A 121 -1.79 3.42 -2.73
C SER A 121 -0.66 2.44 -2.91
N PHE A 122 0.51 2.80 -2.39
CA PHE A 122 1.61 1.87 -2.11
C PHE A 122 1.36 1.11 -0.80
N GLY A 123 2.04 -0.02 -0.58
CA GLY A 123 1.93 -0.78 0.65
C GLY A 123 0.68 -1.66 0.71
N GLN A 124 0.46 -2.42 -0.34
CA GLN A 124 -0.67 -3.34 -0.44
C GLN A 124 -0.34 -4.70 0.19
N GLY A 125 -1.37 -5.47 0.55
CA GLY A 125 -1.20 -6.78 1.18
C GLY A 125 -0.53 -7.86 0.30
N CYS A 126 -0.26 -7.58 -0.97
CA CYS A 126 0.43 -8.45 -1.93
C CYS A 126 1.90 -8.09 -2.14
N GLU A 127 2.46 -7.26 -1.29
CA GLU A 127 3.87 -6.84 -1.38
C GLU A 127 4.57 -6.92 -0.02
N GLY A 128 5.88 -6.58 0.00
CA GLY A 128 6.66 -6.40 1.19
C GLY A 128 6.48 -5.01 1.80
N GLU A 129 7.58 -4.44 2.30
CA GLU A 129 7.60 -3.05 2.77
C GLU A 129 8.00 -2.12 1.63
N PRO A 130 7.14 -1.19 1.19
CA PRO A 130 7.42 -0.30 0.07
C PRO A 130 8.69 0.52 0.25
N LEU A 131 9.02 0.94 1.47
CA LEU A 131 10.23 1.72 1.75
C LEU A 131 11.53 0.94 1.48
N THR A 132 11.49 -0.38 1.29
CA THR A 132 12.67 -1.11 0.81
C THR A 132 13.04 -0.75 -0.62
N GLU A 133 12.07 -0.23 -1.39
CA GLU A 133 12.21 0.28 -2.76
C GLU A 133 12.02 1.81 -2.81
N ALA A 134 12.43 2.55 -1.76
CA ALA A 134 12.22 4.00 -1.65
C ALA A 134 12.66 4.80 -2.89
N PRO A 135 13.83 4.56 -3.52
CA PRO A 135 14.22 5.29 -4.73
C PRO A 135 13.20 5.17 -5.87
N LEU A 136 12.64 3.99 -6.05
CA LEU A 136 11.61 3.74 -7.06
C LEU A 136 10.32 4.54 -6.76
N LEU A 137 9.88 4.53 -5.50
CA LEU A 137 8.71 5.28 -5.08
C LEU A 137 8.90 6.78 -5.29
N ILE A 138 10.02 7.32 -4.80
CA ILE A 138 10.36 8.74 -4.89
C ILE A 138 10.36 9.20 -6.36
N GLU A 139 11.01 8.43 -7.22
CA GLU A 139 11.09 8.75 -8.64
C GLU A 139 9.71 8.66 -9.32
N SER A 140 8.92 7.65 -9.02
CA SER A 140 7.56 7.49 -9.57
C SER A 140 6.64 8.65 -9.16
N VAL A 141 6.67 9.01 -7.87
CA VAL A 141 5.86 10.12 -7.34
C VAL A 141 6.28 11.45 -7.98
N ARG A 142 7.59 11.72 -8.04
CA ARG A 142 8.14 12.94 -8.65
C ARG A 142 7.71 13.06 -10.11
N ARG A 143 7.98 12.06 -10.93
CA ARG A 143 7.61 12.07 -12.36
C ARG A 143 6.11 12.26 -12.59
N TYR A 144 5.29 11.64 -11.75
CA TYR A 144 3.85 11.82 -11.85
C TYR A 144 3.43 13.26 -11.54
N ARG A 145 3.98 13.86 -10.47
CA ARG A 145 3.69 15.24 -10.07
C ARG A 145 4.23 16.28 -11.05
N GLU A 146 5.46 16.13 -11.52
CA GLU A 146 6.08 17.01 -12.53
C GLU A 146 5.30 17.02 -13.84
N ALA A 147 4.66 15.91 -14.19
CA ALA A 147 3.76 15.84 -15.34
C ALA A 147 2.34 16.42 -15.08
N GLY A 148 2.13 17.14 -13.98
CA GLY A 148 0.83 17.72 -13.61
C GLY A 148 -0.15 16.73 -12.96
N GLY A 149 0.31 15.57 -12.55
CA GLY A 149 -0.53 14.56 -11.91
C GLY A 149 -1.13 15.04 -10.59
N HIS A 150 -2.43 14.80 -10.39
CA HIS A 150 -3.20 15.21 -9.21
C HIS A 150 -3.68 14.00 -8.41
N GLY A 151 -4.42 14.26 -7.33
CA GLY A 151 -5.01 13.22 -6.46
C GLY A 151 -4.16 12.90 -5.23
N THR A 152 -4.66 11.94 -4.45
CA THR A 152 -4.02 11.49 -3.21
C THR A 152 -3.02 10.40 -3.52
N ILE A 153 -1.76 10.58 -3.10
CA ILE A 153 -0.76 9.52 -3.09
C ILE A 153 -0.59 9.08 -1.65
N ASN A 154 -0.95 7.84 -1.37
CA ASN A 154 -0.93 7.23 -0.06
C ASN A 154 0.15 6.15 0.03
N LEU A 155 0.81 6.08 1.17
CA LEU A 155 1.76 5.04 1.52
C LEU A 155 1.29 4.31 2.78
N ASN A 156 1.02 3.01 2.70
CA ASN A 156 0.87 2.15 3.87
C ASN A 156 2.24 1.53 4.16
N SER A 157 2.77 1.71 5.36
CA SER A 157 4.15 1.35 5.65
C SER A 157 4.37 1.06 7.13
N ASN A 158 5.41 0.29 7.43
CA ASN A 158 5.98 0.23 8.78
C ASN A 158 6.75 1.50 9.16
N SER A 159 6.90 2.44 8.20
CA SER A 159 7.52 3.75 8.42
C SER A 159 8.95 3.69 8.97
N SER A 160 9.72 2.69 8.56
CA SER A 160 11.04 2.38 9.09
C SER A 160 12.18 3.30 8.62
N ARG A 161 11.93 4.22 7.68
CA ARG A 161 12.96 5.04 7.02
C ARG A 161 12.59 6.51 7.00
N PRO A 162 12.89 7.28 8.08
CA PRO A 162 12.51 8.70 8.20
C PRO A 162 12.99 9.56 7.01
N GLN A 163 14.23 9.37 6.58
CA GLN A 163 14.79 10.10 5.46
C GLN A 163 14.02 9.85 4.15
N ALA A 164 13.65 8.59 3.88
CA ALA A 164 12.87 8.27 2.69
C ALA A 164 11.44 8.85 2.75
N ILE A 165 10.85 8.93 3.95
CA ILE A 165 9.56 9.61 4.15
C ILE A 165 9.68 11.10 3.85
N ALA A 166 10.76 11.77 4.31
CA ALA A 166 11.02 13.16 4.01
C ALA A 166 11.12 13.40 2.49
N GLU A 167 11.92 12.60 1.79
CA GLU A 167 12.11 12.70 0.34
C GLU A 167 10.82 12.39 -0.44
N LEU A 168 10.01 11.42 0.02
CA LEU A 168 8.70 11.13 -0.55
C LEU A 168 7.71 12.29 -0.38
N ALA A 169 7.73 12.95 0.77
CA ALA A 169 6.90 14.14 1.01
C ALA A 169 7.29 15.28 0.06
N GLU A 170 8.59 15.52 -0.13
CA GLU A 170 9.12 16.50 -1.09
C GLU A 170 8.77 16.14 -2.55
N ALA A 171 8.74 14.85 -2.88
CA ALA A 171 8.32 14.37 -4.20
C ALA A 171 6.80 14.52 -4.44
N GLY A 172 5.99 14.69 -3.37
CA GLY A 172 4.55 14.92 -3.48
C GLY A 172 3.65 13.83 -2.90
N LEU A 173 4.16 13.01 -1.96
CA LEU A 173 3.34 12.14 -1.11
C LEU A 173 2.37 13.01 -0.29
N THR A 174 1.11 12.61 -0.20
CA THR A 174 0.06 13.39 0.49
C THR A 174 -0.52 12.69 1.71
N SER A 175 -0.37 11.37 1.81
CA SER A 175 -0.93 10.57 2.90
C SER A 175 0.03 9.44 3.29
N LEU A 176 0.24 9.28 4.59
CA LEU A 176 1.00 8.18 5.18
C LEU A 176 0.10 7.43 6.16
N ARG A 177 -0.03 6.13 5.99
CA ARG A 177 -0.68 5.25 6.96
C ARG A 177 0.37 4.39 7.63
N VAL A 178 0.62 4.67 8.90
CA VAL A 178 1.62 3.98 9.72
C VAL A 178 1.01 2.73 10.35
N SER A 179 1.64 1.59 10.15
CA SER A 179 1.23 0.33 10.76
C SER A 179 1.81 0.22 12.16
N LEU A 180 0.95 0.21 13.18
CA LEU A 180 1.33 0.06 14.60
C LEU A 180 0.45 -0.99 15.29
N ASN A 181 0.95 -1.54 16.38
CA ASN A 181 0.16 -2.34 17.31
C ASN A 181 0.24 -1.82 18.76
N SER A 182 1.23 -0.98 19.04
CA SER A 182 1.47 -0.44 20.38
C SER A 182 2.33 0.82 20.30
N ALA A 183 2.16 1.72 21.26
CA ALA A 183 3.05 2.86 21.51
C ALA A 183 4.28 2.47 22.36
N ARG A 184 4.31 1.27 22.93
CA ARG A 184 5.42 0.72 23.73
C ARG A 184 6.42 0.00 22.82
N PRO A 185 7.71 0.41 22.79
CA PRO A 185 8.72 -0.17 21.92
C PRO A 185 8.83 -1.69 22.03
N GLU A 186 8.83 -2.23 23.25
CA GLU A 186 8.96 -3.65 23.50
C GLU A 186 7.79 -4.50 22.97
N VAL A 187 6.57 -3.96 22.97
CA VAL A 187 5.38 -4.61 22.41
C VAL A 187 5.40 -4.53 20.89
N TYR A 188 5.80 -3.37 20.35
CA TYR A 188 6.00 -3.18 18.92
C TYR A 188 7.02 -4.18 18.36
N GLU A 189 8.21 -4.25 18.96
CA GLU A 189 9.31 -5.08 18.50
C GLU A 189 8.98 -6.58 18.57
N ARG A 190 8.26 -7.03 19.58
CA ARG A 190 7.81 -8.42 19.69
C ARG A 190 6.92 -8.83 18.53
N TYR A 191 6.06 -7.93 18.06
CA TYR A 191 5.13 -8.22 16.97
C TYR A 191 5.75 -8.03 15.60
N TYR A 192 6.36 -6.86 15.35
CA TYR A 192 6.90 -6.50 14.04
C TYR A 192 8.24 -7.16 13.75
N ARG A 193 9.03 -7.49 14.77
CA ARG A 193 10.37 -8.07 14.65
C ARG A 193 11.22 -7.31 13.63
N PRO A 194 11.50 -6.02 13.90
CA PRO A 194 12.19 -5.14 12.97
C PRO A 194 13.61 -5.60 12.66
N HIS A 195 14.05 -5.39 11.44
CA HIS A 195 15.39 -5.66 11.00
C HIS A 195 16.01 -4.41 10.37
N GLY A 196 17.05 -3.87 11.02
CA GLY A 196 17.76 -2.67 10.54
C GLY A 196 17.03 -1.36 10.78
N TYR A 197 16.05 -1.32 11.67
CA TYR A 197 15.38 -0.10 12.15
C TYR A 197 14.82 -0.32 13.56
N THR A 198 14.42 0.77 14.21
CA THR A 198 13.90 0.80 15.58
C THR A 198 12.51 1.44 15.63
N PHE A 199 11.84 1.35 16.77
CA PHE A 199 10.58 2.07 16.99
C PHE A 199 10.76 3.61 16.92
N ASP A 200 11.93 4.13 17.31
CA ASP A 200 12.25 5.55 17.20
C ASP A 200 12.31 6.03 15.74
N ASP A 201 12.77 5.19 14.80
CA ASP A 201 12.70 5.51 13.37
C ASP A 201 11.26 5.66 12.90
N VAL A 202 10.33 4.84 13.42
CA VAL A 202 8.90 4.97 13.12
C VAL A 202 8.34 6.30 13.66
N ARG A 203 8.67 6.66 14.90
CA ARG A 203 8.29 7.95 15.49
C ARG A 203 8.85 9.13 14.68
N GLN A 204 10.12 9.07 14.31
CA GLN A 204 10.75 10.10 13.50
C GLN A 204 10.08 10.22 12.12
N SER A 205 9.73 9.12 11.49
CA SER A 205 8.98 9.12 10.22
C SER A 205 7.64 9.85 10.31
N ILE A 206 6.92 9.70 11.43
CA ILE A 206 5.66 10.42 11.68
C ILE A 206 5.94 11.94 11.79
N ILE A 207 6.99 12.32 12.50
CA ILE A 207 7.39 13.73 12.66
C ILE A 207 7.78 14.33 11.31
N GLU A 208 8.60 13.63 10.51
CA GLU A 208 9.04 14.06 9.19
C GLU A 208 7.85 14.26 8.23
N ALA A 209 6.91 13.30 8.20
CA ALA A 209 5.71 13.39 7.38
C ALA A 209 4.84 14.60 7.77
N ARG A 210 4.54 14.76 9.07
CA ARG A 210 3.70 15.84 9.56
C ARG A 210 4.31 17.22 9.36
N SER A 211 5.61 17.39 9.60
CA SER A 211 6.32 18.67 9.42
C SER A 211 6.29 19.16 7.96
N ARG A 212 6.11 18.24 7.01
CA ARG A 212 5.98 18.52 5.56
C ARG A 212 4.54 18.54 5.06
N GLY A 213 3.56 18.55 5.96
CA GLY A 213 2.14 18.66 5.60
C GLY A 213 1.52 17.36 5.07
N VAL A 214 2.17 16.22 5.18
CA VAL A 214 1.59 14.92 4.83
C VAL A 214 0.56 14.53 5.88
N HIS A 215 -0.64 14.13 5.44
CA HIS A 215 -1.65 13.58 6.32
C HIS A 215 -1.18 12.24 6.90
N VAL A 216 -1.14 12.12 8.22
CA VAL A 216 -0.71 10.89 8.90
C VAL A 216 -1.89 10.24 9.60
N ALA A 217 -2.14 8.97 9.26
CA ALA A 217 -3.07 8.10 9.96
C ALA A 217 -2.33 6.91 10.57
N VAL A 218 -2.65 6.58 11.80
CA VAL A 218 -2.13 5.37 12.46
C VAL A 218 -3.14 4.24 12.27
N ASN A 219 -2.68 3.14 11.68
CA ASN A 219 -3.44 1.91 11.59
C ASN A 219 -3.03 1.00 12.76
N LEU A 220 -3.75 1.13 13.88
CA LEU A 220 -3.45 0.41 15.10
C LEU A 220 -4.06 -1.00 15.06
N LEU A 221 -3.20 -2.01 15.12
CA LEU A 221 -3.63 -3.39 15.28
C LEU A 221 -3.95 -3.66 16.75
N TYR A 222 -5.23 -3.83 17.01
CA TYR A 222 -5.77 -4.03 18.35
C TYR A 222 -5.68 -5.50 18.80
N PHE A 223 -5.11 -5.71 19.98
CA PHE A 223 -5.03 -7.02 20.64
C PHE A 223 -5.73 -6.97 22.00
N PRO A 224 -6.89 -7.64 22.16
CA PRO A 224 -7.57 -7.71 23.45
C PRO A 224 -6.65 -8.27 24.55
N GLY A 225 -6.60 -7.58 25.70
CA GLY A 225 -5.78 -7.95 26.84
C GLY A 225 -4.27 -7.59 26.72
N ILE A 226 -3.85 -6.94 25.63
CA ILE A 226 -2.45 -6.56 25.42
C ILE A 226 -2.34 -5.08 25.05
N THR A 227 -3.12 -4.62 24.08
CA THR A 227 -3.05 -3.23 23.57
C THR A 227 -4.37 -2.46 23.75
N ASP A 228 -5.21 -2.90 24.66
CA ASP A 228 -6.47 -2.28 25.09
C ASP A 228 -6.38 -1.65 26.49
N THR A 229 -5.18 -1.28 26.91
CA THR A 229 -4.93 -0.66 28.21
C THR A 229 -4.83 0.87 28.08
N GLU A 230 -5.05 1.59 29.19
CA GLU A 230 -4.92 3.04 29.26
C GLU A 230 -3.49 3.53 28.90
N GLU A 231 -2.49 2.67 29.07
CA GLU A 231 -1.09 2.97 28.73
C GLU A 231 -0.82 3.03 27.21
N GLU A 232 -1.76 2.53 26.39
CA GLU A 232 -1.65 2.51 24.92
C GLU A 232 -2.37 3.69 24.25
N ILE A 233 -3.15 4.46 25.01
CA ILE A 233 -3.97 5.58 24.55
C ILE A 233 -3.37 6.91 24.97
#